data_4c60163cdab71425c5a80d8fbee9179b
#
_entry.id   4c60163cdab71425c5a80d8fbee9179b
#
_cell.length_a   1.000
_cell.length_b   1.000
_cell.length_c   1.000
_cell.angle_alpha   90.00
_cell.angle_beta   90.00
_cell.angle_gamma   90.00
#
_symmetry.space_group_name_H-M   'P 1'
#
loop_
_entity.id
_entity.type
_entity.pdbx_description
1 polymer ?
#
loop_
_entity_poly.entity_id
_entity_poly.type
_entity_poly.pdbx_seq_one_letter_code
_entity_poly.pdbx_strand_id
1 'polypeptide(L)'
;MAFRCQRDSYAREFTTTVVSCRPAELHTEGSNGKKEVLSGFQVVLEDTLLFPEGGGQFNSSSSEEDRMEGGRKILTILETVEREESKPSSENQNIQVFRVKRTETVPSWNKMDHLTWHCLSPLGNLRFWPDDRGTINDISVLRVTRRGTQADHFTQTPLTPGTEVQVRVDWERRFDHMQQHSGQHLITAVADDLFGLKTTSWELGRLRSVIELDSPSVTAEQVAAIERSVNEKIRDRLPVNVRELSLDDPEVEQVRGRGLPDDHAGPIRVVTIRNIDSNMCCGTHVSNLSDLQVIKILGTEKGKKNKTNLIFLAGNRVLKWMERSHGIEKALTALLKCGAEDHVEAVKKLQNSSKLLQKNNLNLLRDLAVHIAHSLRSSPDWGGVITLHRKDGDSEFMNIIANETGSEETLLFLTVGDEKGAGLFLLAGPAEAVETLGPRVAEVLEGKGAGKKGRFQGKATKMSRRAEVQALLQDYVSTQSAEE
;
A
#
# COMPACT_ATOMS: atom_id res chain seq x y z
N MET A 1 9.11 -39.20 7.26
CA MET A 1 10.06 -39.16 6.11
C MET A 1 10.10 -37.75 5.53
N ALA A 2 11.29 -37.31 5.17
CA ALA A 2 11.45 -36.06 4.43
C ALA A 2 11.00 -36.24 2.97
N PHE A 3 10.29 -35.29 2.39
CA PHE A 3 9.93 -35.26 0.97
C PHE A 3 11.16 -35.16 0.07
N ARG A 4 11.05 -35.55 -1.21
CA ARG A 4 12.10 -35.43 -2.21
C ARG A 4 12.72 -34.03 -2.23
N CYS A 5 11.90 -32.98 -2.21
CA CYS A 5 12.34 -31.59 -2.16
C CYS A 5 13.18 -31.23 -0.92
N GLN A 6 13.01 -31.95 0.19
CA GLN A 6 13.80 -31.72 1.41
C GLN A 6 15.14 -32.47 1.40
N ARG A 7 15.22 -33.60 0.69
CA ARG A 7 16.45 -34.38 0.48
C ARG A 7 17.32 -33.75 -0.61
N ASP A 8 16.70 -33.21 -1.65
CA ASP A 8 17.37 -32.54 -2.76
C ASP A 8 16.61 -31.28 -3.16
N SER A 9 17.02 -30.14 -2.59
CA SER A 9 16.37 -28.84 -2.84
C SER A 9 16.61 -28.33 -4.26
N TYR A 10 17.60 -28.87 -4.99
CA TYR A 10 17.97 -28.46 -6.35
C TYR A 10 17.33 -29.31 -7.44
N ALA A 11 16.68 -30.41 -7.10
CA ALA A 11 15.92 -31.19 -8.07
C ALA A 11 14.81 -30.35 -8.69
N ARG A 12 14.73 -30.33 -10.03
CA ARG A 12 13.76 -29.54 -10.79
C ARG A 12 12.66 -30.37 -11.41
N GLU A 13 12.93 -31.64 -11.62
CA GLU A 13 12.02 -32.62 -12.18
C GLU A 13 12.11 -33.92 -11.38
N PHE A 14 10.98 -34.61 -11.26
CA PHE A 14 10.91 -35.87 -10.52
C PHE A 14 9.72 -36.69 -11.01
N THR A 15 9.92 -37.97 -11.24
CA THR A 15 8.86 -38.92 -11.60
C THR A 15 8.36 -39.64 -10.36
N THR A 16 7.06 -39.71 -10.19
CA THR A 16 6.39 -40.32 -9.03
C THR A 16 5.01 -40.87 -9.42
N THR A 17 4.35 -41.55 -8.49
CA THR A 17 3.04 -42.18 -8.72
C THR A 17 1.92 -41.41 -8.01
N VAL A 18 0.77 -41.27 -8.65
CA VAL A 18 -0.44 -40.73 -8.03
C VAL A 18 -1.05 -41.76 -7.08
N VAL A 19 -1.10 -41.42 -5.79
CA VAL A 19 -1.71 -42.26 -4.76
C VAL A 19 -3.22 -42.08 -4.70
N SER A 20 -3.69 -40.85 -4.71
CA SER A 20 -5.13 -40.53 -4.68
C SER A 20 -5.41 -39.20 -5.36
N CYS A 21 -6.63 -39.07 -5.89
CA CYS A 21 -7.18 -37.86 -6.47
C CYS A 21 -8.65 -37.75 -6.07
N ARG A 22 -9.05 -36.64 -5.44
CA ARG A 22 -10.43 -36.42 -4.97
C ARG A 22 -10.84 -34.97 -5.22
N PRO A 23 -12.15 -34.74 -5.48
CA PRO A 23 -12.67 -33.38 -5.61
C PRO A 23 -12.36 -32.54 -4.36
N ALA A 24 -12.03 -31.29 -4.57
CA ALA A 24 -11.71 -30.35 -3.51
C ALA A 24 -11.99 -28.90 -3.97
N GLU A 25 -12.07 -27.99 -3.02
CA GLU A 25 -12.22 -26.57 -3.24
C GLU A 25 -11.01 -25.81 -2.68
N LEU A 26 -10.55 -24.81 -3.42
CA LEU A 26 -9.50 -23.88 -3.00
C LEU A 26 -10.09 -22.50 -2.80
N HIS A 27 -10.06 -22.02 -1.56
CA HIS A 27 -10.41 -20.65 -1.25
C HIS A 27 -9.20 -19.74 -1.55
N THR A 28 -9.38 -18.74 -2.40
CA THR A 28 -8.34 -17.82 -2.83
C THR A 28 -8.89 -16.39 -2.91
N GLU A 29 -8.02 -15.41 -3.01
CA GLU A 29 -8.41 -14.03 -3.30
C GLU A 29 -8.28 -13.77 -4.80
N GLY A 30 -9.37 -13.31 -5.41
CA GLY A 30 -9.36 -12.86 -6.80
C GLY A 30 -8.58 -11.56 -6.98
N SER A 31 -8.30 -11.21 -8.24
CA SER A 31 -7.56 -9.99 -8.62
C SER A 31 -8.21 -8.68 -8.12
N ASN A 32 -9.49 -8.72 -7.79
CA ASN A 32 -10.29 -7.60 -7.25
C ASN A 32 -10.37 -7.59 -5.70
N GLY A 33 -9.64 -8.49 -5.01
CA GLY A 33 -9.64 -8.63 -3.56
C GLY A 33 -10.89 -9.31 -2.99
N LYS A 34 -11.75 -9.89 -3.82
CA LYS A 34 -12.88 -10.69 -3.37
C LYS A 34 -12.46 -12.13 -3.16
N LYS A 35 -13.06 -12.79 -2.17
CA LYS A 35 -12.86 -14.23 -1.96
C LYS A 35 -13.47 -14.98 -3.14
N GLU A 36 -12.69 -15.85 -3.73
CA GLU A 36 -13.09 -16.74 -4.81
C GLU A 36 -12.88 -18.18 -4.37
N VAL A 37 -13.78 -19.05 -4.80
CA VAL A 37 -13.69 -20.49 -4.56
C VAL A 37 -13.45 -21.17 -5.90
N LEU A 38 -12.31 -21.82 -6.03
CA LEU A 38 -11.94 -22.58 -7.21
C LEU A 38 -12.26 -24.06 -6.96
N SER A 39 -13.12 -24.65 -7.77
CA SER A 39 -13.36 -26.09 -7.78
C SER A 39 -12.22 -26.79 -8.51
N GLY A 40 -11.78 -27.91 -7.98
CA GLY A 40 -10.66 -28.68 -8.50
C GLY A 40 -10.49 -30.02 -7.81
N PHE A 41 -9.25 -30.47 -7.72
CA PHE A 41 -8.88 -31.79 -7.17
C PHE A 41 -7.68 -31.67 -6.25
N GLN A 42 -7.74 -32.44 -5.17
CA GLN A 42 -6.64 -32.65 -4.26
C GLN A 42 -5.95 -33.97 -4.63
N VAL A 43 -4.69 -33.85 -5.06
CA VAL A 43 -3.86 -34.94 -5.54
C VAL A 43 -2.79 -35.26 -4.50
N VAL A 44 -2.68 -36.52 -4.09
CA VAL A 44 -1.62 -37.04 -3.24
C VAL A 44 -0.69 -37.87 -4.10
N LEU A 45 0.61 -37.63 -3.99
CA LEU A 45 1.67 -38.35 -4.66
C LEU A 45 2.40 -39.25 -3.66
N GLU A 46 3.06 -40.32 -4.12
CA GLU A 46 3.87 -41.21 -3.29
C GLU A 46 5.04 -40.43 -2.63
N ASP A 47 5.68 -39.55 -3.39
CA ASP A 47 6.65 -38.58 -2.90
C ASP A 47 6.51 -37.29 -3.74
N THR A 48 7.02 -36.16 -3.24
CA THR A 48 6.86 -34.89 -3.95
C THR A 48 8.12 -34.07 -4.05
N LEU A 49 8.24 -33.41 -5.20
CA LEU A 49 9.23 -32.39 -5.45
C LEU A 49 8.76 -30.99 -5.00
N LEU A 50 7.46 -30.80 -4.88
CA LEU A 50 6.88 -29.49 -4.52
C LEU A 50 6.78 -29.36 -3.00
N PHE A 51 7.46 -28.36 -2.45
CA PHE A 51 7.47 -28.09 -1.01
C PHE A 51 6.11 -27.60 -0.56
N PRO A 52 5.46 -28.28 0.42
CA PRO A 52 4.16 -27.87 0.90
C PRO A 52 4.25 -26.70 1.85
N GLU A 53 3.22 -25.85 1.82
CA GLU A 53 2.97 -24.84 2.84
C GLU A 53 2.87 -25.50 4.21
N GLY A 54 3.52 -24.92 5.20
CA GLY A 54 3.33 -25.36 6.59
C GLY A 54 4.61 -25.75 7.30
N GLY A 55 4.60 -25.49 8.57
CA GLY A 55 5.61 -25.74 9.57
C GLY A 55 5.26 -25.02 10.85
N GLY A 56 4.03 -25.19 11.37
CA GLY A 56 3.61 -24.64 12.65
C GLY A 56 2.11 -24.88 12.84
N GLN A 57 1.74 -25.39 13.99
CA GLN A 57 0.40 -25.80 14.38
C GLN A 57 -0.71 -24.85 13.91
N PHE A 58 -1.72 -25.44 13.31
CA PHE A 58 -3.01 -24.81 13.00
C PHE A 58 -3.66 -24.28 14.27
N ASN A 59 -4.02 -22.99 14.26
CA ASN A 59 -5.24 -22.52 14.89
C ASN A 59 -5.97 -21.68 13.85
N SER A 60 -7.15 -22.22 13.50
CA SER A 60 -8.13 -21.64 12.60
C SER A 60 -8.61 -20.27 13.09
N SER A 61 -8.90 -19.39 12.16
CA SER A 61 -9.64 -18.14 12.26
C SER A 61 -8.82 -16.87 12.44
N SER A 62 -8.44 -16.27 11.34
CA SER A 62 -8.52 -14.83 11.11
C SER A 62 -8.36 -14.53 9.62
N SER A 63 -9.31 -13.81 9.07
CA SER A 63 -9.47 -13.44 7.67
C SER A 63 -8.35 -12.53 7.18
N GLU A 64 -7.88 -12.78 5.96
CA GLU A 64 -6.88 -11.99 5.21
C GLU A 64 -7.40 -10.61 4.74
N GLU A 65 -8.54 -10.14 5.26
CA GLU A 65 -9.25 -8.98 4.70
C GLU A 65 -8.57 -7.62 4.85
N ASP A 66 -7.60 -7.45 5.76
CA ASP A 66 -7.04 -6.12 6.06
C ASP A 66 -5.72 -5.75 5.35
N ARG A 67 -5.21 -6.61 4.45
CA ARG A 67 -3.84 -6.45 3.91
C ARG A 67 -3.69 -5.65 2.61
N MET A 68 -4.77 -5.29 1.92
CA MET A 68 -4.68 -4.84 0.51
C MET A 68 -5.02 -3.38 0.22
N GLU A 69 -5.54 -2.59 1.16
CA GLU A 69 -5.95 -1.21 0.84
C GLU A 69 -4.81 -0.18 0.69
N GLY A 70 -3.69 -0.37 1.38
CA GLY A 70 -2.56 0.58 1.34
C GLY A 70 -1.72 0.54 0.05
N GLY A 71 -1.60 -0.63 -0.59
CA GLY A 71 -0.73 -0.83 -1.77
C GLY A 71 -1.38 -0.44 -3.11
N ARG A 72 -2.71 -0.51 -3.21
CA ARG A 72 -3.43 -0.24 -4.47
C ARG A 72 -3.47 1.21 -4.90
N LYS A 73 -3.49 2.16 -3.95
CA LYS A 73 -3.58 3.60 -4.29
C LYS A 73 -2.35 4.15 -5.00
N ILE A 74 -1.19 3.57 -4.79
CA ILE A 74 0.07 4.01 -5.42
C ILE A 74 0.27 3.36 -6.80
N LEU A 75 -0.15 2.11 -6.98
CA LEU A 75 -0.04 1.42 -8.27
C LEU A 75 -1.00 1.98 -9.33
N THR A 76 -2.21 2.38 -8.93
CA THR A 76 -3.22 2.95 -9.85
C THR A 76 -2.79 4.31 -10.43
N ILE A 77 -1.96 5.08 -9.69
CA ILE A 77 -1.43 6.36 -10.18
C ILE A 77 -0.34 6.15 -11.24
N LEU A 78 0.43 5.06 -11.17
CA LEU A 78 1.50 4.76 -12.12
C LEU A 78 0.97 4.08 -13.41
N GLU A 79 -0.05 3.24 -13.32
CA GLU A 79 -0.66 2.60 -14.52
C GLU A 79 -1.46 3.57 -15.40
N THR A 80 -1.95 4.68 -14.83
CA THR A 80 -2.73 5.69 -15.61
C THR A 80 -1.82 6.60 -16.44
N VAL A 81 -0.53 6.67 -16.15
CA VAL A 81 0.45 7.49 -16.89
C VAL A 81 0.99 6.77 -18.13
N GLU A 82 0.97 5.43 -18.16
CA GLU A 82 1.52 4.65 -19.30
C GLU A 82 0.54 4.45 -20.48
N ARG A 83 -0.73 4.83 -20.37
CA ARG A 83 -1.77 4.52 -21.38
C ARG A 83 -2.18 5.66 -22.33
N GLU A 84 -1.61 6.87 -22.24
CA GLU A 84 -2.01 8.01 -23.09
C GLU A 84 -0.98 8.46 -24.14
N GLU A 85 0.02 7.66 -24.48
CA GLU A 85 0.89 7.94 -25.61
C GLU A 85 0.48 7.15 -26.87
N SER A 86 -0.58 7.62 -27.56
CA SER A 86 -0.70 7.35 -29.01
C SER A 86 -1.78 8.22 -29.67
N LYS A 87 -1.37 9.35 -30.26
CA LYS A 87 -1.71 9.78 -31.62
C LYS A 87 -1.13 11.17 -31.92
N PRO A 88 -0.36 11.34 -33.00
CA PRO A 88 0.10 12.65 -33.43
C PRO A 88 -0.91 13.29 -34.40
N SER A 89 -1.22 14.56 -34.19
CA SER A 89 -1.72 15.45 -35.22
C SER A 89 -1.08 16.83 -35.11
N SER A 90 -0.67 17.28 -36.26
CA SER A 90 0.19 18.40 -36.64
C SER A 90 -0.19 19.78 -36.05
N GLU A 91 0.89 20.55 -35.87
CA GLU A 91 1.03 22.02 -35.91
C GLU A 91 0.76 22.85 -34.66
N ASN A 92 1.87 23.43 -34.23
CA ASN A 92 2.10 24.68 -33.51
C ASN A 92 1.99 24.78 -31.98
N GLN A 93 3.21 24.89 -31.45
CA GLN A 93 3.63 25.67 -30.26
C GLN A 93 3.01 25.36 -28.89
N ASN A 94 3.72 24.51 -28.17
CA ASN A 94 4.19 24.63 -26.77
C ASN A 94 3.36 25.46 -25.80
N ILE A 95 2.36 24.87 -25.22
CA ILE A 95 2.07 24.85 -23.77
C ILE A 95 1.21 23.59 -23.53
N GLN A 96 1.82 22.52 -23.04
CA GLN A 96 1.04 21.34 -22.57
C GLN A 96 0.43 21.69 -21.22
N VAL A 97 -0.85 21.99 -21.21
CA VAL A 97 -1.65 22.11 -19.99
C VAL A 97 -2.12 20.72 -19.59
N PHE A 98 -1.49 20.15 -18.58
CA PHE A 98 -1.95 18.89 -18.01
C PHE A 98 -3.24 19.11 -17.22
N ARG A 99 -4.34 18.58 -17.72
CA ARG A 99 -5.64 18.59 -17.06
C ARG A 99 -5.73 17.41 -16.11
N VAL A 100 -5.39 17.64 -14.83
CA VAL A 100 -5.61 16.63 -13.77
C VAL A 100 -7.10 16.60 -13.44
N LYS A 101 -7.80 15.52 -13.77
CA LYS A 101 -9.14 15.23 -13.26
C LYS A 101 -9.03 14.94 -11.76
N ARG A 102 -9.51 15.84 -10.94
CA ARG A 102 -9.69 15.65 -9.49
C ARG A 102 -10.83 14.66 -9.29
N THR A 103 -10.54 13.50 -8.75
CA THR A 103 -11.50 12.68 -8.02
C THR A 103 -11.37 13.00 -6.53
N GLU A 104 -12.50 13.11 -5.87
CA GLU A 104 -12.75 13.75 -4.59
C GLU A 104 -11.99 13.19 -3.38
N THR A 105 -11.83 14.13 -2.39
CA THR A 105 -11.38 13.99 -0.99
C THR A 105 -9.89 13.85 -0.72
N VAL A 106 -9.24 15.03 -0.67
CA VAL A 106 -7.98 15.22 0.06
C VAL A 106 -8.35 15.78 1.46
N PRO A 107 -7.96 15.12 2.57
CA PRO A 107 -8.06 15.71 3.89
C PRO A 107 -7.13 16.90 4.05
N SER A 108 -7.56 17.91 4.79
CA SER A 108 -6.87 19.18 5.03
C SER A 108 -5.42 19.01 5.49
N TRP A 109 -4.51 19.73 4.86
CA TRP A 109 -3.04 19.66 4.98
C TRP A 109 -2.45 20.30 6.26
N ASN A 110 -3.18 20.42 7.35
CA ASN A 110 -2.70 21.12 8.56
C ASN A 110 -2.17 20.24 9.68
N LYS A 111 -1.85 18.97 9.43
CA LYS A 111 -1.14 18.09 10.40
C LYS A 111 -0.25 17.10 9.64
N MET A 112 0.88 17.55 9.17
CA MET A 112 1.94 16.70 8.65
C MET A 112 3.29 17.08 9.28
N ASP A 113 3.37 16.92 10.59
CA ASP A 113 4.64 16.68 11.25
C ASP A 113 4.77 15.16 11.47
N HIS A 114 5.88 14.59 11.00
CA HIS A 114 6.22 13.16 11.05
C HIS A 114 5.42 12.22 10.13
N LEU A 115 5.78 12.17 8.86
CA LEU A 115 5.55 11.01 8.00
C LEU A 115 6.46 9.86 8.44
N THR A 116 6.09 9.19 9.51
CA THR A 116 6.46 7.80 9.73
C THR A 116 5.61 6.95 8.80
N TRP A 117 6.27 6.25 7.91
CA TRP A 117 5.66 5.23 7.06
C TRP A 117 5.17 4.07 7.94
N HIS A 118 4.00 4.21 8.53
CA HIS A 118 3.32 3.09 9.15
C HIS A 118 2.69 2.23 8.06
N CYS A 119 3.48 1.30 7.54
CA CYS A 119 2.91 0.10 6.93
C CYS A 119 2.42 -0.77 8.10
N LEU A 120 1.19 -0.53 8.55
CA LEU A 120 0.52 -1.34 9.55
C LEU A 120 0.35 -2.74 9.00
N SER A 121 1.07 -3.67 9.58
CA SER A 121 0.79 -5.09 9.48
C SER A 121 0.09 -5.51 10.77
N PRO A 122 -1.25 -5.64 10.79
CA PRO A 122 -1.93 -6.22 11.93
C PRO A 122 -2.03 -7.70 11.68
N LEU A 123 -1.05 -8.51 12.17
CA LEU A 123 -1.31 -9.94 12.28
C LEU A 123 -0.41 -10.62 13.29
N GLY A 124 -1.09 -11.32 14.17
CA GLY A 124 -0.49 -12.26 15.10
C GLY A 124 0.13 -13.45 14.37
N ASN A 125 1.28 -13.87 14.84
CA ASN A 125 1.99 -15.15 14.76
C ASN A 125 1.51 -16.21 13.75
N LEU A 126 1.43 -15.89 12.46
CA LEU A 126 1.32 -16.89 11.41
C LEU A 126 2.63 -16.92 10.64
N ARG A 127 3.43 -17.97 10.88
CA ARG A 127 4.62 -18.29 10.11
C ARG A 127 4.17 -18.96 8.83
N PHE A 128 4.02 -18.20 7.76
CA PHE A 128 3.78 -18.76 6.46
C PHE A 128 5.12 -19.10 5.79
N TRP A 129 5.35 -20.37 5.67
CA TRP A 129 6.27 -20.89 4.69
C TRP A 129 5.53 -20.94 3.36
N PRO A 130 5.90 -20.15 2.35
CA PRO A 130 5.20 -20.20 1.08
C PRO A 130 5.45 -21.54 0.41
N ASP A 131 4.37 -22.15 -0.07
CA ASP A 131 4.46 -23.38 -0.87
C ASP A 131 5.13 -23.15 -2.22
N ASP A 132 5.61 -24.23 -2.80
CA ASP A 132 6.06 -24.20 -4.20
C ASP A 132 4.88 -24.15 -5.17
N ARG A 133 5.19 -23.74 -6.37
CA ARG A 133 4.38 -23.90 -7.57
C ARG A 133 5.09 -24.78 -8.56
N GLY A 134 4.35 -25.30 -9.52
CA GLY A 134 4.90 -26.15 -10.55
C GLY A 134 3.83 -26.85 -11.35
N THR A 135 4.18 -27.98 -11.98
CA THR A 135 3.25 -28.77 -12.78
C THR A 135 3.36 -30.27 -12.46
N ILE A 136 2.26 -31.00 -12.67
CA ILE A 136 2.21 -32.45 -12.70
C ILE A 136 1.69 -32.84 -14.10
N ASN A 137 2.51 -33.45 -14.94
CA ASN A 137 2.20 -33.71 -16.36
C ASN A 137 1.65 -32.48 -17.08
N ASP A 138 2.34 -31.32 -16.93
CA ASP A 138 1.94 -30.00 -17.46
C ASP A 138 0.64 -29.41 -16.88
N ILE A 139 -0.04 -30.08 -15.98
CA ILE A 139 -1.17 -29.55 -15.20
C ILE A 139 -0.64 -28.67 -14.08
N SER A 140 -1.03 -27.40 -14.05
CA SER A 140 -0.59 -26.44 -13.04
C SER A 140 -1.03 -26.84 -11.62
N VAL A 141 -0.11 -26.79 -10.67
CA VAL A 141 -0.36 -26.96 -9.24
C VAL A 141 -0.52 -25.56 -8.61
N LEU A 142 -1.74 -25.27 -8.17
CA LEU A 142 -2.09 -23.95 -7.65
C LEU A 142 -1.76 -23.77 -6.16
N ARG A 143 -1.71 -24.87 -5.40
CA ARG A 143 -1.34 -24.87 -3.98
C ARG A 143 -0.82 -26.24 -3.58
N VAL A 144 0.13 -26.27 -2.64
CA VAL A 144 0.60 -27.49 -2.00
C VAL A 144 0.50 -27.29 -0.49
N THR A 145 -0.28 -28.16 0.19
CA THR A 145 -0.46 -28.08 1.64
C THR A 145 0.03 -29.36 2.31
N ARG A 146 0.57 -29.24 3.52
CA ARG A 146 1.03 -30.39 4.29
C ARG A 146 -0.11 -30.96 5.13
N ARG A 147 -0.31 -32.27 5.07
CA ARG A 147 -1.24 -33.00 5.92
C ARG A 147 -0.52 -34.21 6.54
N GLY A 148 -0.03 -34.03 7.76
CA GLY A 148 0.80 -35.03 8.43
C GLY A 148 2.09 -35.31 7.64
N THR A 149 2.26 -36.55 7.20
CA THR A 149 3.39 -37.02 6.39
C THR A 149 3.16 -36.91 4.87
N GLN A 150 1.99 -36.44 4.43
CA GLN A 150 1.60 -36.29 3.03
C GLN A 150 1.58 -34.83 2.59
N ALA A 151 1.72 -34.63 1.29
CA ALA A 151 1.54 -33.34 0.62
C ALA A 151 0.31 -33.42 -0.31
N ASP A 152 -0.63 -32.50 -0.12
CA ASP A 152 -1.84 -32.36 -0.91
C ASP A 152 -1.61 -31.30 -1.99
N HIS A 153 -1.66 -31.67 -3.27
CA HIS A 153 -1.46 -30.79 -4.42
C HIS A 153 -2.82 -30.41 -5.01
N PHE A 154 -3.14 -29.14 -5.06
CA PHE A 154 -4.40 -28.68 -5.66
C PHE A 154 -4.21 -28.41 -7.15
N THR A 155 -4.99 -29.10 -7.98
CA THR A 155 -5.03 -28.99 -9.45
C THR A 155 -6.46 -28.76 -9.93
N GLN A 156 -6.63 -28.11 -11.09
CA GLN A 156 -7.98 -27.94 -11.68
C GLN A 156 -8.42 -29.15 -12.55
N THR A 157 -7.47 -30.00 -12.91
CA THR A 157 -7.73 -31.20 -13.73
C THR A 157 -7.43 -32.44 -12.90
N PRO A 158 -8.28 -33.48 -12.95
CA PRO A 158 -8.06 -34.72 -12.20
C PRO A 158 -6.87 -35.52 -12.77
N LEU A 159 -6.23 -36.28 -11.90
CA LEU A 159 -5.21 -37.25 -12.24
C LEU A 159 -5.68 -38.67 -11.82
N THR A 160 -5.33 -39.68 -12.61
CA THR A 160 -5.74 -41.06 -12.36
C THR A 160 -4.84 -41.70 -11.29
N PRO A 161 -5.38 -42.21 -10.16
CA PRO A 161 -4.59 -42.95 -9.20
C PRO A 161 -3.89 -44.18 -9.83
N GLY A 162 -2.69 -44.45 -9.37
CA GLY A 162 -1.82 -45.54 -9.89
C GLY A 162 -1.04 -45.18 -11.15
N THR A 163 -1.22 -43.97 -11.73
CA THR A 163 -0.44 -43.55 -12.90
C THR A 163 0.88 -42.90 -12.50
N GLU A 164 1.93 -43.14 -13.28
CA GLU A 164 3.18 -42.46 -13.17
C GLU A 164 3.06 -41.04 -13.77
N VAL A 165 3.61 -40.06 -13.07
CA VAL A 165 3.51 -38.64 -13.44
C VAL A 165 4.86 -37.94 -13.26
N GLN A 166 5.14 -36.96 -14.11
CA GLN A 166 6.30 -36.11 -14.01
C GLN A 166 5.94 -34.83 -13.27
N VAL A 167 6.63 -34.53 -12.18
CA VAL A 167 6.51 -33.30 -11.39
C VAL A 167 7.64 -32.35 -11.76
N ARG A 168 7.30 -31.09 -12.09
CA ARG A 168 8.26 -30.00 -12.35
C ARG A 168 8.00 -28.86 -11.40
N VAL A 169 9.06 -28.31 -10.81
CA VAL A 169 8.96 -27.15 -9.91
C VAL A 169 9.14 -25.84 -10.68
N ASP A 170 8.40 -24.80 -10.29
CA ASP A 170 8.75 -23.42 -10.62
C ASP A 170 10.07 -23.06 -9.93
N TRP A 171 11.15 -23.21 -10.69
CA TRP A 171 12.50 -23.04 -10.16
C TRP A 171 12.81 -21.62 -9.71
N GLU A 172 12.31 -20.60 -10.42
CA GLU A 172 12.55 -19.21 -10.03
C GLU A 172 11.95 -18.93 -8.64
N ARG A 173 10.73 -19.37 -8.41
CA ARG A 173 10.05 -19.25 -7.13
C ARG A 173 10.75 -20.06 -6.03
N ARG A 174 11.08 -21.33 -6.30
CA ARG A 174 11.81 -22.19 -5.36
C ARG A 174 13.12 -21.56 -4.94
N PHE A 175 13.92 -21.13 -5.89
CA PHE A 175 15.25 -20.58 -5.63
C PHE A 175 15.18 -19.25 -4.86
N ASP A 176 14.21 -18.38 -5.19
CA ASP A 176 13.92 -17.18 -4.40
C ASP A 176 13.64 -17.53 -2.93
N HIS A 177 12.77 -18.51 -2.67
CA HIS A 177 12.47 -18.93 -1.30
C HIS A 177 13.70 -19.51 -0.60
N MET A 178 14.50 -20.32 -1.28
CA MET A 178 15.75 -20.85 -0.74
C MET A 178 16.73 -19.73 -0.36
N GLN A 179 16.86 -18.71 -1.21
CA GLN A 179 17.71 -17.54 -0.92
C GLN A 179 17.21 -16.77 0.32
N GLN A 180 15.91 -16.47 0.39
CA GLN A 180 15.38 -15.74 1.55
C GLN A 180 15.52 -16.56 2.84
N HIS A 181 15.25 -17.86 2.79
CA HIS A 181 15.29 -18.73 3.95
C HIS A 181 16.71 -18.95 4.46
N SER A 182 17.64 -19.26 3.59
CA SER A 182 19.05 -19.42 3.98
C SER A 182 19.66 -18.09 4.42
N GLY A 183 19.23 -16.97 3.81
CA GLY A 183 19.58 -15.63 4.25
C GLY A 183 19.06 -15.31 5.66
N GLN A 184 17.84 -15.75 5.98
CA GLN A 184 17.27 -15.61 7.33
C GLN A 184 18.11 -16.39 8.36
N HIS A 185 18.49 -17.66 8.07
CA HIS A 185 19.33 -18.44 8.96
C HIS A 185 20.68 -17.76 9.20
N LEU A 186 21.34 -17.29 8.13
CA LEU A 186 22.62 -16.62 8.23
C LEU A 186 22.54 -15.32 9.05
N ILE A 187 21.54 -14.47 8.80
CA ILE A 187 21.34 -13.24 9.55
C ILE A 187 21.08 -13.54 11.03
N THR A 188 20.21 -14.52 11.32
CA THR A 188 19.91 -14.94 12.71
C THR A 188 21.15 -15.38 13.44
N ALA A 189 21.99 -16.21 12.83
CA ALA A 189 23.23 -16.68 13.43
C ALA A 189 24.21 -15.53 13.71
N VAL A 190 24.43 -14.65 12.74
CA VAL A 190 25.35 -13.51 12.87
C VAL A 190 24.86 -12.47 13.86
N ALA A 191 23.56 -12.18 13.88
CA ALA A 191 22.97 -11.22 14.82
C ALA A 191 23.07 -11.69 16.27
N ASP A 192 22.89 -13.00 16.50
CA ASP A 192 23.07 -13.64 17.79
C ASP A 192 24.54 -13.67 18.23
N ASP A 193 25.43 -14.07 17.34
CA ASP A 193 26.87 -14.18 17.61
C ASP A 193 27.50 -12.81 17.94
N LEU A 194 27.22 -11.79 17.13
CA LEU A 194 27.83 -10.47 17.30
C LEU A 194 27.23 -9.65 18.46
N PHE A 195 25.94 -9.78 18.71
CA PHE A 195 25.22 -8.85 19.59
C PHE A 195 24.24 -9.53 20.56
N GLY A 196 24.14 -10.86 20.57
CA GLY A 196 23.16 -11.58 21.39
C GLY A 196 21.70 -11.34 21.00
N LEU A 197 21.45 -10.85 19.78
CA LEU A 197 20.10 -10.54 19.30
C LEU A 197 19.37 -11.82 18.90
N LYS A 198 18.53 -12.31 19.80
CA LYS A 198 17.76 -13.55 19.57
C LYS A 198 16.60 -13.32 18.61
N THR A 199 16.42 -14.24 17.66
CA THR A 199 15.27 -14.25 16.75
C THR A 199 14.06 -14.91 17.41
N THR A 200 12.93 -14.21 17.46
CA THR A 200 11.67 -14.73 18.01
C THR A 200 10.71 -15.21 16.93
N SER A 201 10.68 -14.53 15.78
CA SER A 201 9.89 -14.93 14.61
C SER A 201 10.52 -14.41 13.31
N TRP A 202 10.02 -14.88 12.19
CA TRP A 202 10.43 -14.42 10.88
C TRP A 202 9.32 -14.67 9.85
N GLU A 203 9.36 -13.91 8.78
CA GLU A 203 8.47 -14.04 7.63
C GLU A 203 9.27 -13.78 6.35
N LEU A 204 9.15 -14.68 5.37
CA LEU A 204 9.87 -14.52 4.10
C LEU A 204 9.16 -13.58 3.12
N GLY A 205 7.88 -13.30 3.31
CA GLY A 205 7.09 -12.37 2.54
C GLY A 205 7.23 -12.52 1.01
N ARG A 206 6.43 -11.77 0.28
CA ARG A 206 6.48 -11.79 -1.20
C ARG A 206 7.55 -10.86 -1.77
N LEU A 207 7.69 -9.67 -1.20
CA LEU A 207 8.57 -8.61 -1.70
C LEU A 207 9.79 -8.38 -0.82
N ARG A 208 9.64 -8.56 0.49
CA ARG A 208 10.69 -8.36 1.49
C ARG A 208 10.54 -9.40 2.59
N SER A 209 11.64 -9.73 3.23
CA SER A 209 11.69 -10.67 4.34
C SER A 209 11.92 -9.93 5.65
N VAL A 210 11.38 -10.49 6.74
CA VAL A 210 11.40 -9.86 8.07
C VAL A 210 11.91 -10.88 9.09
N ILE A 211 12.78 -10.42 10.00
CA ILE A 211 13.21 -11.16 11.18
C ILE A 211 12.85 -10.33 12.40
N GLU A 212 12.04 -10.89 13.31
CA GLU A 212 11.72 -10.26 14.59
C GLU A 212 12.79 -10.61 15.63
N LEU A 213 13.44 -9.59 16.15
CA LEU A 213 14.51 -9.70 17.15
C LEU A 213 13.97 -9.35 18.54
N ASP A 214 14.38 -10.08 19.56
CA ASP A 214 14.04 -9.85 20.95
C ASP A 214 14.87 -8.69 21.53
N SER A 215 14.65 -7.51 20.99
CA SER A 215 15.32 -6.28 21.41
C SER A 215 14.43 -5.08 21.15
N PRO A 216 14.36 -4.10 22.05
CA PRO A 216 13.56 -2.90 21.88
C PRO A 216 14.06 -1.99 20.75
N SER A 217 15.36 -2.09 20.42
CA SER A 217 15.98 -1.33 19.34
C SER A 217 17.23 -2.04 18.83
N VAL A 218 17.56 -1.80 17.56
CA VAL A 218 18.81 -2.20 16.93
C VAL A 218 19.39 -0.97 16.26
N THR A 219 20.65 -0.63 16.58
CA THR A 219 21.26 0.60 16.07
C THR A 219 21.68 0.46 14.60
N ALA A 220 21.87 1.60 13.93
CA ALA A 220 22.35 1.62 12.55
C ALA A 220 23.73 0.95 12.38
N GLU A 221 24.59 1.11 13.38
CA GLU A 221 25.93 0.51 13.43
C GLU A 221 25.84 -1.02 13.56
N GLN A 222 24.92 -1.53 14.39
CA GLN A 222 24.67 -2.97 14.51
C GLN A 222 24.12 -3.54 13.19
N VAL A 223 23.15 -2.87 12.57
CA VAL A 223 22.62 -3.25 11.26
C VAL A 223 23.73 -3.31 10.21
N ALA A 224 24.58 -2.28 10.14
CA ALA A 224 25.70 -2.22 9.20
C ALA A 224 26.74 -3.31 9.46
N ALA A 225 27.01 -3.65 10.74
CA ALA A 225 27.93 -4.71 11.10
C ALA A 225 27.40 -6.10 10.72
N ILE A 226 26.11 -6.37 10.99
CA ILE A 226 25.44 -7.62 10.56
C ILE A 226 25.50 -7.73 9.02
N GLU A 227 25.09 -6.68 8.29
CA GLU A 227 25.08 -6.69 6.82
C GLU A 227 26.48 -6.96 6.25
N ARG A 228 27.51 -6.34 6.81
CA ARG A 228 28.91 -6.56 6.40
C ARG A 228 29.33 -8.00 6.64
N SER A 229 29.10 -8.52 7.84
CA SER A 229 29.52 -9.88 8.24
C SER A 229 28.81 -10.96 7.41
N VAL A 230 27.48 -10.86 7.18
CA VAL A 230 26.78 -11.85 6.36
C VAL A 230 27.28 -11.85 4.91
N ASN A 231 27.59 -10.68 4.34
CA ASN A 231 28.11 -10.59 2.98
C ASN A 231 29.57 -11.06 2.87
N GLU A 232 30.37 -10.96 3.94
CA GLU A 232 31.70 -11.62 3.99
C GLU A 232 31.57 -13.14 3.94
N LYS A 233 30.67 -13.73 4.76
CA LYS A 233 30.42 -15.18 4.76
C LYS A 233 29.87 -15.71 3.44
N ILE A 234 29.11 -14.90 2.70
CA ILE A 234 28.67 -15.21 1.34
C ILE A 234 29.87 -15.29 0.39
N ARG A 235 30.80 -14.33 0.48
CA ARG A 235 32.06 -14.35 -0.35
C ARG A 235 32.98 -15.51 0.00
N ASP A 236 32.98 -15.95 1.26
CA ASP A 236 33.75 -17.13 1.72
C ASP A 236 33.22 -18.44 1.14
N ARG A 237 32.03 -18.42 0.50
CA ARG A 237 31.43 -19.56 -0.18
C ARG A 237 31.25 -20.77 0.72
N LEU A 238 30.83 -20.55 1.98
CA LEU A 238 30.69 -21.62 2.95
C LEU A 238 29.58 -22.61 2.54
N PRO A 239 29.82 -23.93 2.64
CA PRO A 239 28.80 -24.92 2.32
C PRO A 239 27.69 -24.94 3.36
N VAL A 240 26.48 -25.23 2.87
CA VAL A 240 25.28 -25.47 3.68
C VAL A 240 24.87 -26.92 3.50
N ASN A 241 25.00 -27.70 4.57
CA ASN A 241 24.77 -29.15 4.56
C ASN A 241 23.43 -29.47 5.26
N VAL A 242 22.73 -30.44 4.70
CA VAL A 242 21.52 -31.02 5.30
C VAL A 242 21.85 -32.43 5.77
N ARG A 243 21.51 -32.75 7.02
CA ARG A 243 21.68 -34.08 7.64
C ARG A 243 20.40 -34.51 8.34
N GLU A 244 20.19 -35.76 8.48
CA GLU A 244 19.18 -36.35 9.35
C GLU A 244 19.89 -37.00 10.53
N LEU A 245 19.49 -36.63 11.75
CA LEU A 245 19.98 -37.18 13.00
C LEU A 245 18.90 -38.07 13.61
N SER A 246 19.32 -39.16 14.29
CA SER A 246 18.38 -39.93 15.12
C SER A 246 17.97 -39.09 16.36
N LEU A 247 16.85 -39.43 16.98
CA LEU A 247 16.41 -38.76 18.23
C LEU A 247 17.40 -38.93 19.38
N ASP A 248 18.14 -40.05 19.40
CA ASP A 248 19.11 -40.40 20.42
C ASP A 248 20.52 -39.85 20.13
N ASP A 249 20.71 -39.10 19.03
CA ASP A 249 22.01 -38.55 18.69
C ASP A 249 22.37 -37.41 19.65
N PRO A 250 23.53 -37.48 20.36
CA PRO A 250 23.94 -36.45 21.31
C PRO A 250 24.10 -35.05 20.67
N GLU A 251 24.31 -34.99 19.35
CA GLU A 251 24.38 -33.71 18.62
C GLU A 251 23.05 -32.94 18.63
N VAL A 252 21.91 -33.63 18.82
CA VAL A 252 20.58 -33.02 18.83
C VAL A 252 20.44 -31.94 19.91
N GLU A 253 21.06 -32.15 21.08
CA GLU A 253 21.03 -31.18 22.19
C GLU A 253 21.82 -29.88 21.87
N GLN A 254 22.77 -29.94 20.96
CA GLN A 254 23.63 -28.82 20.55
C GLN A 254 23.06 -28.02 19.39
N VAL A 255 22.08 -28.60 18.70
CA VAL A 255 21.48 -27.97 17.52
C VAL A 255 20.45 -26.92 17.95
N ARG A 256 20.56 -25.74 17.36
CA ARG A 256 19.55 -24.68 17.57
C ARG A 256 18.17 -25.16 17.11
N GLY A 257 17.20 -25.13 18.00
CA GLY A 257 15.83 -25.54 17.72
C GLY A 257 14.87 -24.88 18.69
N ARG A 258 13.57 -25.04 18.41
CA ARG A 258 12.48 -24.56 19.30
C ARG A 258 11.85 -25.69 20.11
N GLY A 259 12.54 -26.80 20.20
CA GLY A 259 12.00 -28.06 20.69
C GLY A 259 11.28 -28.83 19.60
N LEU A 260 11.16 -30.15 19.80
CA LEU A 260 10.36 -31.02 18.96
C LEU A 260 8.95 -31.10 19.53
N PRO A 261 7.91 -31.32 18.70
CA PRO A 261 6.60 -31.68 19.21
C PRO A 261 6.68 -32.99 20.01
N ASP A 262 5.86 -33.12 21.06
CA ASP A 262 5.84 -34.30 21.95
C ASP A 262 5.51 -35.60 21.20
N ASP A 263 4.83 -35.50 20.06
CA ASP A 263 4.45 -36.58 19.15
C ASP A 263 5.42 -36.77 17.98
N HIS A 264 6.60 -36.13 18.00
CA HIS A 264 7.56 -36.24 16.91
C HIS A 264 8.08 -37.69 16.80
N ALA A 265 7.86 -38.29 15.64
CA ALA A 265 8.40 -39.59 15.30
C ALA A 265 9.25 -39.52 14.03
N GLY A 266 10.46 -40.01 14.12
CA GLY A 266 11.38 -40.07 12.98
C GLY A 266 12.62 -39.20 13.14
N PRO A 267 13.51 -39.17 12.13
CA PRO A 267 14.76 -38.45 12.20
C PRO A 267 14.55 -36.92 12.23
N ILE A 268 15.46 -36.25 12.88
CA ILE A 268 15.51 -34.78 12.99
C ILE A 268 16.35 -34.25 11.81
N ARG A 269 15.74 -33.38 11.00
CA ARG A 269 16.44 -32.74 9.90
C ARG A 269 17.18 -31.49 10.39
N VAL A 270 18.51 -31.48 10.22
CA VAL A 270 19.41 -30.43 10.63
C VAL A 270 20.06 -29.78 9.41
N VAL A 271 20.02 -28.47 9.37
CA VAL A 271 20.68 -27.63 8.37
C VAL A 271 21.86 -26.93 9.04
N THR A 272 23.06 -27.22 8.55
CA THR A 272 24.33 -26.68 9.09
C THR A 272 24.99 -25.75 8.10
N ILE A 273 25.18 -24.50 8.48
CA ILE A 273 26.06 -23.55 7.80
C ILE A 273 27.46 -23.75 8.42
N ARG A 274 28.40 -24.25 7.64
CA ARG A 274 29.71 -24.67 8.13
C ARG A 274 30.40 -23.59 8.97
N ASN A 275 30.78 -23.95 10.20
CA ASN A 275 31.49 -23.10 11.17
C ASN A 275 30.68 -21.85 11.61
N ILE A 276 29.36 -21.80 11.35
CA ILE A 276 28.53 -20.67 11.74
C ILE A 276 27.39 -21.13 12.64
N ASP A 277 26.55 -22.08 12.18
CA ASP A 277 25.33 -22.45 12.91
C ASP A 277 24.77 -23.81 12.43
N SER A 278 24.11 -24.51 13.32
CA SER A 278 23.33 -25.71 13.02
C SER A 278 21.90 -25.54 13.56
N ASN A 279 20.91 -25.73 12.69
CA ASN A 279 19.50 -25.51 13.03
C ASN A 279 18.62 -26.69 12.65
N MET A 280 17.66 -27.05 13.52
CA MET A 280 16.54 -27.91 13.14
C MET A 280 15.63 -27.19 12.16
N CYS A 281 15.61 -27.64 10.92
CA CYS A 281 14.81 -26.99 9.88
C CYS A 281 14.32 -27.96 8.81
N CYS A 282 13.01 -27.88 8.51
CA CYS A 282 12.38 -28.70 7.49
C CYS A 282 12.35 -28.06 6.09
N GLY A 283 12.71 -26.79 5.95
CA GLY A 283 12.61 -26.05 4.69
C GLY A 283 13.69 -26.37 3.67
N THR A 284 13.52 -25.87 2.46
CA THR A 284 14.53 -25.93 1.39
C THR A 284 15.57 -24.83 1.57
N HIS A 285 16.84 -25.17 1.30
CA HIS A 285 17.98 -24.27 1.47
C HIS A 285 18.91 -24.29 0.28
N VAL A 286 19.72 -23.23 0.12
CA VAL A 286 20.86 -23.24 -0.78
C VAL A 286 21.93 -24.21 -0.27
N SER A 287 22.71 -24.82 -1.16
CA SER A 287 23.81 -25.74 -0.80
C SER A 287 25.11 -25.02 -0.50
N ASN A 288 25.22 -23.77 -0.90
CA ASN A 288 26.36 -22.90 -0.64
C ASN A 288 25.92 -21.46 -0.42
N LEU A 289 26.56 -20.75 0.50
CA LEU A 289 26.19 -19.34 0.77
C LEU A 289 26.41 -18.44 -0.45
N SER A 290 27.30 -18.79 -1.39
CA SER A 290 27.47 -18.03 -2.63
C SER A 290 26.19 -17.91 -3.46
N ASP A 291 25.27 -18.86 -3.33
CA ASP A 291 23.97 -18.83 -4.02
C ASP A 291 23.02 -17.75 -3.48
N LEU A 292 23.32 -17.20 -2.30
CA LEU A 292 22.65 -16.00 -1.78
C LEU A 292 23.03 -14.74 -2.56
N GLN A 293 24.13 -14.76 -3.31
CA GLN A 293 24.69 -13.64 -4.06
C GLN A 293 25.03 -12.44 -3.16
N VAL A 294 24.03 -11.82 -2.57
CA VAL A 294 24.13 -10.66 -1.68
C VAL A 294 22.94 -10.60 -0.75
N ILE A 295 23.14 -10.10 0.47
CA ILE A 295 22.08 -9.70 1.39
C ILE A 295 22.11 -8.19 1.57
N LYS A 296 20.97 -7.55 1.42
CA LYS A 296 20.74 -6.14 1.77
C LYS A 296 19.77 -6.03 2.92
N ILE A 297 20.18 -5.39 4.00
CA ILE A 297 19.29 -5.03 5.09
C ILE A 297 18.72 -3.63 4.78
N LEU A 298 17.40 -3.53 4.63
CA LEU A 298 16.71 -2.29 4.28
C LEU A 298 16.56 -1.35 5.47
N GLY A 299 16.63 -1.90 6.70
CA GLY A 299 16.49 -1.17 7.93
C GLY A 299 15.70 -1.94 8.98
N THR A 300 15.24 -1.23 10.00
CA THR A 300 14.46 -1.78 11.11
C THR A 300 13.13 -1.07 11.26
N GLU A 301 12.11 -1.81 11.68
CA GLU A 301 10.78 -1.29 12.03
C GLU A 301 10.45 -1.71 13.48
N LYS A 302 9.65 -0.90 14.16
CA LYS A 302 9.20 -1.24 15.52
C LYS A 302 8.26 -2.45 15.46
N GLY A 303 8.63 -3.50 16.18
CA GLY A 303 7.81 -4.70 16.35
C GLY A 303 6.78 -4.57 17.47
N LYS A 304 6.00 -5.62 17.70
CA LYS A 304 5.07 -5.73 18.82
C LYS A 304 5.84 -6.07 20.11
N LYS A 305 5.26 -5.76 21.27
CA LYS A 305 5.80 -6.13 22.60
C LYS A 305 7.28 -5.77 22.79
N ASN A 306 7.66 -4.55 22.43
CA ASN A 306 9.02 -4.04 22.60
C ASN A 306 10.11 -4.82 21.85
N LYS A 307 9.79 -5.33 20.65
CA LYS A 307 10.70 -6.02 19.75
C LYS A 307 11.01 -5.19 18.52
N THR A 308 12.01 -5.59 17.77
CA THR A 308 12.45 -4.93 16.52
C THR A 308 12.36 -5.89 15.34
N ASN A 309 11.75 -5.43 14.27
CA ASN A 309 11.71 -6.12 12.98
C ASN A 309 12.87 -5.66 12.12
N LEU A 310 13.75 -6.56 11.72
CA LEU A 310 14.82 -6.33 10.77
C LEU A 310 14.32 -6.76 9.38
N ILE A 311 14.38 -5.84 8.43
CA ILE A 311 13.85 -6.02 7.06
C ILE A 311 15.02 -6.30 6.12
N PHE A 312 14.95 -7.37 5.33
CA PHE A 312 16.03 -7.72 4.42
C PHE A 312 15.56 -8.29 3.09
N LEU A 313 16.47 -8.31 2.15
CA LEU A 313 16.38 -8.97 0.85
C LEU A 313 17.64 -9.82 0.66
N ALA A 314 17.50 -10.97 -0.02
CA ALA A 314 18.62 -11.80 -0.44
C ALA A 314 18.53 -12.12 -1.94
N GLY A 315 19.67 -12.23 -2.60
CA GLY A 315 19.80 -12.70 -3.96
C GLY A 315 18.98 -11.90 -4.99
N ASN A 316 18.22 -12.60 -5.79
CA ASN A 316 17.46 -12.02 -6.89
C ASN A 316 16.50 -10.90 -6.46
N ARG A 317 16.01 -10.91 -5.21
CA ARG A 317 15.16 -9.80 -4.72
C ARG A 317 15.94 -8.50 -4.63
N VAL A 318 17.23 -8.52 -4.31
CA VAL A 318 18.08 -7.32 -4.29
C VAL A 318 18.22 -6.74 -5.70
N LEU A 319 18.44 -7.59 -6.71
CA LEU A 319 18.54 -7.15 -8.11
C LEU A 319 17.23 -6.54 -8.60
N LYS A 320 16.09 -7.20 -8.37
CA LYS A 320 14.75 -6.69 -8.73
C LYS A 320 14.44 -5.36 -8.00
N TRP A 321 14.86 -5.23 -6.75
CA TRP A 321 14.69 -3.98 -6.00
C TRP A 321 15.52 -2.85 -6.58
N MET A 322 16.78 -3.13 -6.93
CA MET A 322 17.68 -2.14 -7.53
C MET A 322 17.17 -1.68 -8.91
N GLU A 323 16.73 -2.62 -9.76
CA GLU A 323 16.14 -2.30 -11.07
C GLU A 323 14.93 -1.37 -10.93
N ARG A 324 14.01 -1.70 -10.01
CA ARG A 324 12.84 -0.86 -9.71
C ARG A 324 13.25 0.52 -9.19
N SER A 325 14.21 0.58 -8.26
CA SER A 325 14.68 1.85 -7.68
C SER A 325 15.34 2.73 -8.72
N HIS A 326 16.17 2.15 -9.60
CA HIS A 326 16.79 2.87 -10.71
C HIS A 326 15.75 3.36 -11.73
N GLY A 327 14.71 2.55 -12.02
CA GLY A 327 13.59 2.98 -12.87
C GLY A 327 12.85 4.20 -12.31
N ILE A 328 12.58 4.21 -11.00
CA ILE A 328 11.96 5.37 -10.32
C ILE A 328 12.87 6.59 -10.34
N GLU A 329 14.15 6.43 -10.05
CA GLU A 329 15.14 7.50 -10.10
C GLU A 329 15.21 8.13 -11.49
N LYS A 330 15.28 7.30 -12.54
CA LYS A 330 15.28 7.76 -13.94
C LYS A 330 14.00 8.53 -14.29
N ALA A 331 12.84 8.07 -13.85
CA ALA A 331 11.58 8.76 -14.05
C ALA A 331 11.55 10.12 -13.33
N LEU A 332 12.03 10.19 -12.08
CA LEU A 332 12.13 11.45 -11.33
C LEU A 332 13.11 12.43 -12.00
N THR A 333 14.26 11.95 -12.48
CA THR A 333 15.22 12.75 -13.24
C THR A 333 14.56 13.39 -14.47
N ALA A 334 13.77 12.61 -15.21
CA ALA A 334 13.06 13.12 -16.39
C ALA A 334 11.98 14.15 -16.04
N LEU A 335 11.22 13.95 -14.94
CA LEU A 335 10.18 14.86 -14.48
C LEU A 335 10.75 16.16 -13.90
N LEU A 336 11.78 16.05 -13.04
CA LEU A 336 12.38 17.20 -12.34
C LEU A 336 13.43 17.92 -13.16
N LYS A 337 13.92 17.28 -14.25
CA LYS A 337 14.96 17.80 -15.16
C LYS A 337 16.25 18.18 -14.43
N CYS A 338 16.65 17.37 -13.44
CA CYS A 338 17.88 17.55 -12.66
C CYS A 338 18.47 16.17 -12.30
N GLY A 339 19.72 16.12 -11.83
CA GLY A 339 20.38 14.89 -11.38
C GLY A 339 19.72 14.26 -10.18
N ALA A 340 20.01 12.98 -9.93
CA ALA A 340 19.41 12.21 -8.83
C ALA A 340 19.70 12.83 -7.45
N GLU A 341 20.89 13.36 -7.26
CA GLU A 341 21.36 14.06 -6.07
C GLU A 341 20.55 15.32 -5.76
N ASP A 342 19.99 15.97 -6.79
CA ASP A 342 19.21 17.21 -6.68
C ASP A 342 17.70 16.98 -6.52
N HIS A 343 17.19 15.74 -6.63
CA HIS A 343 15.74 15.46 -6.62
C HIS A 343 15.07 16.01 -5.36
N VAL A 344 15.67 15.79 -4.18
CA VAL A 344 15.10 16.23 -2.90
C VAL A 344 14.96 17.75 -2.86
N GLU A 345 15.99 18.46 -3.32
CA GLU A 345 15.99 19.91 -3.32
C GLU A 345 15.02 20.48 -4.37
N ALA A 346 14.94 19.87 -5.54
CA ALA A 346 13.97 20.23 -6.57
C ALA A 346 12.51 20.07 -6.07
N VAL A 347 12.20 18.96 -5.37
CA VAL A 347 10.87 18.76 -4.76
C VAL A 347 10.58 19.80 -3.69
N LYS A 348 11.55 20.16 -2.81
CA LYS A 348 11.38 21.22 -1.82
C LYS A 348 11.10 22.58 -2.49
N LYS A 349 11.82 22.92 -3.56
CA LYS A 349 11.57 24.14 -4.35
C LYS A 349 10.16 24.16 -4.93
N LEU A 350 9.70 23.06 -5.51
CA LEU A 350 8.33 22.94 -6.03
C LEU A 350 7.27 23.11 -4.93
N GLN A 351 7.46 22.47 -3.77
CA GLN A 351 6.56 22.61 -2.62
C GLN A 351 6.48 24.06 -2.12
N ASN A 352 7.64 24.73 -1.99
CA ASN A 352 7.70 26.13 -1.55
C ASN A 352 7.08 27.08 -2.58
N SER A 353 7.34 26.86 -3.87
CA SER A 353 6.69 27.61 -4.95
C SER A 353 5.18 27.44 -4.95
N SER A 354 4.70 26.21 -4.77
CA SER A 354 3.26 25.94 -4.66
C SER A 354 2.62 26.67 -3.48
N LYS A 355 3.25 26.64 -2.30
CA LYS A 355 2.77 27.39 -1.12
C LYS A 355 2.72 28.91 -1.37
N LEU A 356 3.76 29.45 -2.01
CA LEU A 356 3.83 30.88 -2.36
C LEU A 356 2.73 31.25 -3.34
N LEU A 357 2.53 30.44 -4.40
CA LEU A 357 1.47 30.66 -5.38
C LEU A 357 0.08 30.61 -4.75
N GLN A 358 -0.17 29.67 -3.83
CA GLN A 358 -1.42 29.61 -3.08
C GLN A 358 -1.65 30.87 -2.24
N LYS A 359 -0.60 31.35 -1.53
CA LYS A 359 -0.69 32.59 -0.75
C LYS A 359 -0.94 33.82 -1.65
N ASN A 360 -0.25 33.92 -2.76
CA ASN A 360 -0.45 35.01 -3.71
C ASN A 360 -1.86 34.96 -4.31
N ASN A 361 -2.36 33.79 -4.65
CA ASN A 361 -3.73 33.63 -5.16
C ASN A 361 -4.79 34.11 -4.14
N LEU A 362 -4.63 33.74 -2.86
CA LEU A 362 -5.53 34.21 -1.78
C LEU A 362 -5.46 35.73 -1.62
N ASN A 363 -4.27 36.33 -1.66
CA ASN A 363 -4.15 37.78 -1.56
C ASN A 363 -4.81 38.47 -2.76
N LEU A 364 -4.58 38.00 -3.98
CA LEU A 364 -5.23 38.55 -5.18
C LEU A 364 -6.76 38.41 -5.13
N LEU A 365 -7.28 37.30 -4.57
CA LEU A 365 -8.73 37.16 -4.36
C LEU A 365 -9.28 38.18 -3.35
N ARG A 366 -8.54 38.46 -2.27
CA ARG A 366 -8.90 39.48 -1.28
C ARG A 366 -8.93 40.89 -1.91
N ASP A 367 -7.88 41.25 -2.65
CA ASP A 367 -7.80 42.54 -3.34
C ASP A 367 -8.94 42.69 -4.35
N LEU A 368 -9.22 41.62 -5.11
CA LEU A 368 -10.32 41.58 -6.06
C LEU A 368 -11.68 41.72 -5.35
N ALA A 369 -11.86 41.11 -4.19
CA ALA A 369 -13.09 41.23 -3.40
C ALA A 369 -13.33 42.68 -2.97
N VAL A 370 -12.30 43.39 -2.51
CA VAL A 370 -12.36 44.82 -2.15
C VAL A 370 -12.72 45.69 -3.36
N HIS A 371 -12.07 45.44 -4.52
CA HIS A 371 -12.39 46.19 -5.75
C HIS A 371 -13.83 45.97 -6.22
N ILE A 372 -14.32 44.75 -6.14
CA ILE A 372 -15.73 44.43 -6.47
C ILE A 372 -16.68 45.17 -5.52
N ALA A 373 -16.41 45.12 -4.22
CA ALA A 373 -17.25 45.85 -3.24
C ALA A 373 -17.30 47.35 -3.50
N HIS A 374 -16.15 47.97 -3.80
CA HIS A 374 -16.12 49.40 -4.19
C HIS A 374 -16.91 49.68 -5.46
N SER A 375 -16.81 48.84 -6.48
CA SER A 375 -17.60 48.93 -7.69
C SER A 375 -19.09 48.84 -7.42
N LEU A 376 -19.50 47.91 -6.57
CA LEU A 376 -20.90 47.75 -6.15
C LEU A 376 -21.44 48.98 -5.39
N ARG A 377 -20.65 49.58 -4.52
CA ARG A 377 -21.00 50.81 -3.80
C ARG A 377 -21.17 52.03 -4.73
N SER A 378 -20.38 52.09 -5.80
CA SER A 378 -20.37 53.23 -6.70
C SER A 378 -21.50 53.24 -7.74
N SER A 379 -22.27 52.14 -7.82
CA SER A 379 -23.39 52.02 -8.76
C SER A 379 -24.70 52.56 -8.17
N PRO A 380 -25.40 53.44 -8.85
CA PRO A 380 -26.42 54.28 -8.21
C PRO A 380 -27.80 53.64 -8.01
N ASP A 381 -28.11 52.46 -8.55
CA ASP A 381 -29.42 51.86 -8.37
C ASP A 381 -29.39 50.32 -8.55
N TRP A 382 -29.62 49.62 -7.45
CA TRP A 382 -29.64 48.15 -7.43
C TRP A 382 -31.04 47.58 -7.20
N GLY A 383 -32.10 48.43 -7.14
CA GLY A 383 -33.47 47.95 -6.91
C GLY A 383 -33.64 47.08 -5.65
N GLY A 384 -32.83 47.34 -4.61
CA GLY A 384 -32.92 46.64 -3.32
C GLY A 384 -32.22 45.28 -3.21
N VAL A 385 -31.78 44.66 -4.33
CA VAL A 385 -31.10 43.34 -4.34
C VAL A 385 -29.88 43.36 -5.22
N ILE A 386 -28.70 43.11 -4.65
CA ILE A 386 -27.44 42.92 -5.37
C ILE A 386 -27.14 41.46 -5.52
N THR A 387 -26.92 40.97 -6.75
CA THR A 387 -26.52 39.57 -7.01
C THR A 387 -25.18 39.50 -7.72
N LEU A 388 -24.29 38.60 -7.26
CA LEU A 388 -23.03 38.34 -7.89
C LEU A 388 -22.70 36.84 -7.91
N HIS A 389 -22.29 36.35 -9.05
CA HIS A 389 -21.77 34.99 -9.19
C HIS A 389 -20.37 34.98 -9.75
N ARG A 390 -19.50 34.16 -9.18
CA ARG A 390 -18.17 33.89 -9.72
C ARG A 390 -17.84 32.42 -9.67
N LYS A 391 -17.07 31.96 -10.66
CA LYS A 391 -16.57 30.59 -10.67
C LYS A 391 -15.50 30.40 -9.61
N ASP A 392 -14.59 31.36 -9.46
CA ASP A 392 -13.45 31.32 -8.57
C ASP A 392 -13.68 32.22 -7.36
N GLY A 393 -13.37 31.72 -6.19
CA GLY A 393 -13.53 32.36 -4.89
C GLY A 393 -13.78 31.34 -3.78
N ASP A 394 -13.90 31.85 -2.58
CA ASP A 394 -14.20 31.07 -1.38
C ASP A 394 -15.14 31.82 -0.43
N SER A 395 -15.37 31.27 0.76
CA SER A 395 -16.21 31.94 1.76
C SER A 395 -15.61 33.28 2.24
N GLU A 396 -14.28 33.39 2.30
CA GLU A 396 -13.60 34.62 2.71
C GLU A 396 -13.80 35.73 1.68
N PHE A 397 -13.66 35.39 0.38
CA PHE A 397 -13.94 36.29 -0.73
C PHE A 397 -15.36 36.91 -0.65
N MET A 398 -16.37 36.08 -0.43
CA MET A 398 -17.77 36.56 -0.29
C MET A 398 -17.93 37.40 0.97
N ASN A 399 -17.31 37.03 2.08
CA ASN A 399 -17.38 37.78 3.33
C ASN A 399 -16.71 39.17 3.22
N ILE A 400 -15.59 39.28 2.51
CA ILE A 400 -14.95 40.59 2.26
C ILE A 400 -15.89 41.48 1.46
N ILE A 401 -16.47 40.99 0.37
CA ILE A 401 -17.44 41.76 -0.42
C ILE A 401 -18.61 42.24 0.46
N ALA A 402 -19.20 41.38 1.26
CA ALA A 402 -20.31 41.71 2.12
C ALA A 402 -19.92 42.75 3.21
N ASN A 403 -18.73 42.64 3.77
CA ASN A 403 -18.20 43.61 4.75
C ASN A 403 -17.97 44.98 4.14
N GLU A 404 -17.27 45.00 2.99
CA GLU A 404 -16.86 46.25 2.33
C GLU A 404 -18.06 46.95 1.61
N THR A 405 -19.06 46.18 1.17
CA THR A 405 -20.28 46.77 0.56
C THR A 405 -21.13 47.47 1.59
N GLY A 406 -21.17 47.03 2.86
CA GLY A 406 -21.95 47.65 3.94
C GLY A 406 -23.46 47.45 3.74
N SER A 407 -23.92 46.23 3.77
CA SER A 407 -25.26 45.79 3.40
C SER A 407 -26.28 45.92 4.55
N GLU A 408 -26.38 47.09 5.22
CA GLU A 408 -27.37 47.22 6.28
C GLU A 408 -28.81 47.47 5.75
N GLU A 409 -28.95 48.05 4.55
CA GLU A 409 -30.23 48.36 3.93
C GLU A 409 -30.53 47.60 2.64
N THR A 410 -29.54 46.88 2.06
CA THR A 410 -29.66 46.22 0.76
C THR A 410 -29.39 44.74 0.89
N LEU A 411 -30.20 43.88 0.27
CA LEU A 411 -29.95 42.44 0.20
C LEU A 411 -28.82 42.15 -0.79
N LEU A 412 -27.78 41.44 -0.33
CA LEU A 412 -26.65 41.01 -1.11
C LEU A 412 -26.60 39.49 -1.22
N PHE A 413 -26.75 38.95 -2.42
CA PHE A 413 -26.67 37.52 -2.70
C PHE A 413 -25.43 37.20 -3.52
N LEU A 414 -24.44 36.60 -2.87
CA LEU A 414 -23.16 36.20 -3.46
C LEU A 414 -23.08 34.68 -3.62
N THR A 415 -22.56 34.24 -4.74
CA THR A 415 -22.36 32.82 -5.01
C THR A 415 -20.99 32.56 -5.68
N VAL A 416 -20.36 31.44 -5.30
CA VAL A 416 -19.06 31.00 -5.82
C VAL A 416 -19.13 29.53 -6.15
N GLY A 417 -18.63 29.13 -7.33
CA GLY A 417 -18.55 27.75 -7.77
C GLY A 417 -18.92 27.53 -9.23
N ASP A 418 -19.15 26.28 -9.59
CA ASP A 418 -19.55 25.91 -10.95
C ASP A 418 -20.99 26.34 -11.22
N GLU A 419 -21.27 26.91 -12.40
CA GLU A 419 -22.59 27.42 -12.76
C GLU A 419 -23.72 26.39 -12.69
N LYS A 420 -23.41 25.13 -12.96
CA LYS A 420 -24.39 24.03 -13.01
C LYS A 420 -24.21 23.02 -11.87
N GLY A 421 -23.11 23.08 -11.13
CA GLY A 421 -22.74 22.16 -10.09
C GLY A 421 -22.94 22.67 -8.68
N ALA A 422 -22.11 22.17 -7.79
CA ALA A 422 -22.05 22.58 -6.39
C ALA A 422 -21.25 23.87 -6.22
N GLY A 423 -21.58 24.63 -5.18
CA GLY A 423 -20.86 25.85 -4.84
C GLY A 423 -21.17 26.35 -3.43
N LEU A 424 -20.72 27.57 -3.16
CA LEU A 424 -20.97 28.29 -1.92
C LEU A 424 -21.92 29.46 -2.18
N PHE A 425 -22.70 29.82 -1.19
CA PHE A 425 -23.52 31.02 -1.23
C PHE A 425 -23.44 31.79 0.07
N LEU A 426 -23.68 33.10 -0.03
CA LEU A 426 -23.82 34.02 1.08
C LEU A 426 -25.00 34.97 0.77
N LEU A 427 -25.95 35.06 1.70
CA LEU A 427 -26.96 36.10 1.75
C LEU A 427 -26.63 37.03 2.91
N ALA A 428 -26.52 38.34 2.63
CA ALA A 428 -26.26 39.37 3.63
C ALA A 428 -27.25 40.51 3.45
N GLY A 429 -27.60 41.22 4.54
CA GLY A 429 -28.57 42.33 4.51
C GLY A 429 -29.24 42.56 5.85
N PRO A 430 -30.41 43.25 5.85
CA PRO A 430 -31.23 43.45 7.06
C PRO A 430 -31.48 42.14 7.80
N ALA A 431 -31.27 42.12 9.11
CA ALA A 431 -31.28 40.90 9.91
C ALA A 431 -32.57 40.08 9.76
N GLU A 432 -33.72 40.74 9.82
CA GLU A 432 -35.04 40.13 9.71
C GLU A 432 -35.28 39.48 8.33
N ALA A 433 -34.89 40.17 7.27
CA ALA A 433 -34.97 39.66 5.90
C ALA A 433 -34.08 38.42 5.70
N VAL A 434 -32.84 38.45 6.21
CA VAL A 434 -31.89 37.35 6.07
C VAL A 434 -32.33 36.14 6.90
N GLU A 435 -32.87 36.30 8.10
CA GLU A 435 -33.41 35.22 8.92
C GLU A 435 -34.61 34.54 8.24
N THR A 436 -35.47 35.30 7.57
CA THR A 436 -36.61 34.77 6.82
C THR A 436 -36.23 34.09 5.51
N LEU A 437 -35.36 34.74 4.75
CA LEU A 437 -34.99 34.28 3.37
C LEU A 437 -33.87 33.25 3.34
N GLY A 438 -32.96 33.27 4.31
CA GLY A 438 -31.78 32.38 4.32
C GLY A 438 -32.13 30.90 4.19
N PRO A 439 -33.04 30.34 5.00
CA PRO A 439 -33.45 28.94 4.87
C PRO A 439 -34.10 28.63 3.51
N ARG A 440 -34.91 29.56 2.96
CA ARG A 440 -35.59 29.43 1.66
C ARG A 440 -34.57 29.44 0.51
N VAL A 441 -33.56 30.31 0.59
CA VAL A 441 -32.42 30.31 -0.38
C VAL A 441 -31.67 28.98 -0.36
N ALA A 442 -31.38 28.43 0.83
CA ALA A 442 -30.75 27.14 0.95
C ALA A 442 -31.62 26.02 0.34
N GLU A 443 -32.91 26.03 0.55
CA GLU A 443 -33.84 25.05 -0.01
C GLU A 443 -33.89 25.13 -1.55
N VAL A 444 -34.03 26.33 -2.13
CA VAL A 444 -34.05 26.54 -3.58
C VAL A 444 -32.75 26.00 -4.21
N LEU A 445 -31.59 26.23 -3.60
CA LEU A 445 -30.29 25.77 -4.08
C LEU A 445 -29.99 24.28 -3.75
N GLU A 446 -30.99 23.57 -3.17
CA GLU A 446 -30.83 22.19 -2.68
C GLU A 446 -29.59 22.05 -1.78
N GLY A 447 -29.36 23.04 -0.93
CA GLY A 447 -28.17 23.18 -0.13
C GLY A 447 -28.41 23.12 1.37
N LYS A 448 -27.37 23.40 2.12
CA LYS A 448 -27.43 23.57 3.59
C LYS A 448 -26.67 24.83 3.96
N GLY A 449 -27.23 25.60 4.87
CA GLY A 449 -26.60 26.82 5.36
C GLY A 449 -27.00 27.11 6.79
N ALA A 450 -26.31 28.06 7.39
CA ALA A 450 -26.63 28.61 8.70
C ALA A 450 -26.19 30.08 8.76
N GLY A 451 -26.83 30.84 9.65
CA GLY A 451 -26.47 32.22 9.82
C GLY A 451 -27.21 32.89 10.96
N LYS A 452 -26.83 34.11 11.28
CA LYS A 452 -27.45 35.00 12.26
C LYS A 452 -26.95 36.42 12.03
N LYS A 453 -27.68 37.39 12.61
CA LYS A 453 -27.27 38.82 12.58
C LYS A 453 -27.07 39.37 11.16
N GLY A 454 -28.03 39.14 10.26
CA GLY A 454 -27.98 39.69 8.90
C GLY A 454 -27.03 38.96 7.95
N ARG A 455 -26.60 37.72 8.27
CA ARG A 455 -25.79 36.87 7.38
C ARG A 455 -26.21 35.42 7.45
N PHE A 456 -26.39 34.83 6.27
CA PHE A 456 -26.67 33.40 6.10
C PHE A 456 -25.80 32.85 5.00
N GLN A 457 -24.96 31.84 5.29
CA GLN A 457 -24.04 31.25 4.33
C GLN A 457 -24.13 29.74 4.31
N GLY A 458 -23.80 29.13 3.18
CA GLY A 458 -23.89 27.69 3.06
C GLY A 458 -23.27 27.12 1.79
N LYS A 459 -23.50 25.82 1.64
CA LYS A 459 -23.12 25.07 0.42
C LYS A 459 -24.40 24.79 -0.37
N ALA A 460 -24.33 25.01 -1.67
CA ALA A 460 -25.36 24.68 -2.63
C ALA A 460 -24.97 23.48 -3.48
N THR A 461 -25.91 22.62 -3.82
CA THR A 461 -25.70 21.51 -4.76
C THR A 461 -26.11 21.85 -6.17
N LYS A 462 -27.05 22.79 -6.34
CA LYS A 462 -27.63 23.23 -7.63
C LYS A 462 -27.49 24.72 -7.86
N MET A 463 -26.31 25.16 -8.29
CA MET A 463 -26.06 26.57 -8.61
C MET A 463 -26.85 27.07 -9.84
N SER A 464 -27.34 26.18 -10.69
CA SER A 464 -28.21 26.53 -11.83
C SER A 464 -29.52 27.21 -11.45
N ARG A 465 -29.98 27.06 -10.18
CA ARG A 465 -31.22 27.66 -9.68
C ARG A 465 -31.04 29.08 -9.10
N ARG A 466 -29.87 29.72 -9.32
CA ARG A 466 -29.59 31.08 -8.83
C ARG A 466 -30.62 32.10 -9.32
N ALA A 467 -31.14 31.97 -10.53
CA ALA A 467 -32.17 32.86 -11.06
C ALA A 467 -33.47 32.79 -10.28
N GLU A 468 -33.85 31.61 -9.78
CA GLU A 468 -35.01 31.42 -8.92
C GLU A 468 -34.81 32.11 -7.56
N VAL A 469 -33.60 32.04 -7.00
CA VAL A 469 -33.25 32.76 -5.77
C VAL A 469 -33.33 34.27 -6.02
N GLN A 470 -32.80 34.76 -7.13
CA GLN A 470 -32.87 36.19 -7.46
C GLN A 470 -34.32 36.68 -7.54
N ALA A 471 -35.19 35.93 -8.22
CA ALA A 471 -36.63 36.27 -8.28
C ALA A 471 -37.27 36.27 -6.88
N LEU A 472 -36.97 35.26 -6.05
CA LEU A 472 -37.46 35.20 -4.66
C LEU A 472 -37.05 36.42 -3.83
N LEU A 473 -35.82 36.90 -3.98
CA LEU A 473 -35.33 38.08 -3.25
C LEU A 473 -35.96 39.39 -3.77
N GLN A 474 -36.14 39.52 -5.08
CA GLN A 474 -36.80 40.67 -5.70
C GLN A 474 -38.27 40.75 -5.31
N ASP A 475 -39.01 39.68 -5.30
CA ASP A 475 -40.40 39.61 -4.86
C ASP A 475 -40.57 40.08 -3.40
N TYR A 476 -39.64 39.63 -2.53
CA TYR A 476 -39.66 40.06 -1.13
C TYR A 476 -39.48 41.56 -0.98
N VAL A 477 -38.49 42.16 -1.67
CA VAL A 477 -38.22 43.60 -1.62
C VAL A 477 -39.38 44.39 -2.19
N SER A 478 -40.00 43.96 -3.29
CA SER A 478 -41.15 44.61 -3.91
C SER A 478 -42.36 44.61 -2.99
N THR A 479 -42.58 43.57 -2.21
CA THR A 479 -43.69 43.44 -1.26
C THR A 479 -43.53 44.40 -0.08
N GLN A 480 -42.30 44.51 0.45
CA GLN A 480 -41.98 45.44 1.55
C GLN A 480 -42.12 46.91 1.12
N SER A 481 -41.72 47.28 -0.11
CA SER A 481 -41.86 48.64 -0.65
C SER A 481 -43.33 49.03 -0.95
N ALA A 482 -44.25 48.08 -0.97
CA ALA A 482 -45.69 48.33 -1.18
C ALA A 482 -46.49 48.49 0.14
N GLU A 483 -45.87 48.09 1.26
CA GLU A 483 -46.46 48.23 2.62
C GLU A 483 -45.99 49.50 3.36
N GLU A 484 -44.92 50.18 2.88
CA GLU A 484 -44.52 51.53 3.30
C GLU A 484 -45.19 52.60 2.44
#